data_216eceb8263b3382e15b5885f8228fb7
#
_entry.id   216eceb8263b3382e15b5885f8228fb7
#
_cell.length_a   1.000
_cell.length_b   1.000
_cell.length_c   1.000
_cell.angle_alpha   90.00
_cell.angle_beta   90.00
_cell.angle_gamma   90.00
#
_symmetry.space_group_name_H-M   'P 1'
#
loop_
_entity.id
_entity.type
_entity.pdbx_description
1 polymer ?
#
loop_
_entity_poly.entity_id
_entity_poly.type
_entity_poly.pdbx_seq_one_letter_code
_entity_poly.pdbx_strand_id
1 'polypeptide(L)'
;MSTSSPSPSSGATDAGLPASALPSTTAAAARALTRAAIVARYGHAVPRTWGFDGPGVVHTLPTGKRVIALTFDACGGPGGSGYDEALIRFLRSRGIRATLFINSRWIDANPAVFRRLAAEPLFEIANHGTRHRPLSVTGRSAYGIPGTRSAGEVYDEIAGNRAKLTRLLGTPPRFFRSGTAYCDDVAARIVTDLGERFVSFSVNGDGGATFTHAQVAATVASARRGSIVLCHMNHPEGGTARGIATAVPHLLDTGHSFVRLSDALH
;
A
#
# COMPACT_ATOMS: atom_id res chain seq x y z
N MET A 1 -33.44 -36.92 -73.13
CA MET A 1 -34.36 -38.06 -72.84
C MET A 1 -34.22 -38.33 -71.34
N SER A 2 -35.19 -37.85 -70.61
CA SER A 2 -36.07 -38.69 -69.74
C SER A 2 -35.30 -39.31 -68.59
N THR A 3 -35.65 -39.28 -67.33
CA THR A 3 -36.87 -38.96 -66.59
C THR A 3 -36.58 -39.19 -65.11
N SER A 4 -37.16 -38.37 -64.27
CA SER A 4 -37.96 -38.71 -63.11
C SER A 4 -37.27 -38.94 -61.74
N SER A 5 -37.65 -38.10 -60.88
CA SER A 5 -37.75 -38.25 -59.41
C SER A 5 -38.63 -39.43 -58.99
N PRO A 6 -38.73 -39.86 -57.71
CA PRO A 6 -39.04 -39.01 -56.57
C PRO A 6 -38.40 -39.42 -55.21
N SER A 7 -38.54 -38.54 -54.23
CA SER A 7 -38.39 -38.78 -52.75
C SER A 7 -39.38 -39.81 -52.18
N PRO A 8 -39.16 -40.36 -50.96
CA PRO A 8 -39.71 -39.64 -49.76
C PRO A 8 -38.83 -39.71 -48.49
N SER A 9 -38.85 -38.63 -47.71
CA SER A 9 -39.31 -38.41 -46.36
C SER A 9 -39.13 -39.56 -45.33
N SER A 10 -38.35 -39.30 -44.31
CA SER A 10 -38.70 -39.71 -42.95
C SER A 10 -37.95 -38.81 -41.94
N GLY A 11 -38.72 -38.12 -41.13
CA GLY A 11 -38.22 -37.25 -40.09
C GLY A 11 -37.72 -38.04 -38.89
N ALA A 12 -36.70 -37.52 -38.25
CA ALA A 12 -36.36 -37.83 -36.88
C ALA A 12 -36.16 -36.51 -36.15
N THR A 13 -37.11 -36.18 -35.30
CA THR A 13 -37.05 -35.10 -34.33
C THR A 13 -36.00 -35.48 -33.29
N ASP A 14 -34.85 -34.79 -33.34
CA ASP A 14 -33.87 -34.83 -32.26
C ASP A 14 -34.23 -33.77 -31.24
N ALA A 15 -34.73 -34.21 -30.10
CA ALA A 15 -35.07 -33.38 -28.97
C ALA A 15 -33.78 -32.96 -28.28
N GLY A 16 -33.31 -31.74 -28.60
CA GLY A 16 -32.18 -31.11 -27.93
C GLY A 16 -32.47 -30.90 -26.44
N LEU A 17 -31.71 -31.59 -25.60
CA LEU A 17 -31.66 -31.36 -24.18
C LEU A 17 -31.14 -29.93 -23.91
N PRO A 18 -31.72 -29.16 -22.96
CA PRO A 18 -31.21 -27.85 -22.62
C PRO A 18 -29.83 -27.98 -22.00
N ALA A 19 -28.85 -27.33 -22.61
CA ALA A 19 -27.53 -27.18 -22.05
C ALA A 19 -27.66 -26.46 -20.69
N SER A 20 -27.38 -27.17 -19.63
CA SER A 20 -27.31 -26.67 -18.27
C SER A 20 -26.16 -25.66 -18.26
N ALA A 21 -26.49 -24.36 -18.25
CA ALA A 21 -25.52 -23.30 -18.05
C ALA A 21 -24.95 -23.45 -16.65
N LEU A 22 -23.71 -23.92 -16.56
CA LEU A 22 -22.93 -23.83 -15.33
C LEU A 22 -22.83 -22.35 -14.92
N PRO A 23 -23.07 -22.03 -13.65
CA PRO A 23 -22.90 -20.64 -13.20
C PRO A 23 -21.44 -20.27 -13.39
N SER A 24 -21.21 -19.23 -14.19
CA SER A 24 -19.90 -18.56 -14.28
C SER A 24 -19.48 -18.18 -12.88
N THR A 25 -18.44 -18.82 -12.37
CA THR A 25 -17.75 -18.39 -11.15
C THR A 25 -17.02 -17.08 -11.44
N THR A 26 -17.77 -16.00 -11.59
CA THR A 26 -17.24 -14.65 -11.38
C THR A 26 -16.73 -14.64 -9.95
N ALA A 27 -15.40 -14.55 -9.80
CA ALA A 27 -14.75 -14.37 -8.52
C ALA A 27 -15.49 -13.23 -7.78
N ALA A 28 -16.22 -13.60 -6.72
CA ALA A 28 -16.85 -12.62 -5.85
C ALA A 28 -15.70 -11.78 -5.29
N ALA A 29 -15.53 -10.57 -5.81
CA ALA A 29 -14.63 -9.59 -5.21
C ALA A 29 -15.02 -9.54 -3.74
N ALA A 30 -14.10 -9.95 -2.87
CA ALA A 30 -14.36 -10.02 -1.43
C ALA A 30 -14.89 -8.66 -1.00
N ARG A 31 -16.18 -8.62 -0.67
CA ARG A 31 -16.87 -7.39 -0.31
C ARG A 31 -16.23 -6.90 0.98
N ALA A 32 -15.51 -5.78 0.91
CA ALA A 32 -14.86 -5.20 2.08
C ALA A 32 -15.85 -5.13 3.24
N LEU A 33 -15.43 -5.57 4.42
CA LEU A 33 -16.27 -5.57 5.60
C LEU A 33 -16.74 -4.14 5.92
N THR A 34 -17.98 -4.00 6.32
CA THR A 34 -18.53 -2.70 6.74
C THR A 34 -18.00 -2.30 8.12
N ARG A 35 -18.10 -1.02 8.44
CA ARG A 35 -17.76 -0.50 9.78
C ARG A 35 -18.49 -1.27 10.88
N ALA A 36 -19.78 -1.52 10.70
CA ALA A 36 -20.60 -2.28 11.67
C ALA A 36 -20.08 -3.72 11.86
N ALA A 37 -19.70 -4.39 10.78
CA ALA A 37 -19.12 -5.74 10.85
C ALA A 37 -17.78 -5.76 11.59
N ILE A 38 -16.91 -4.77 11.35
CA ILE A 38 -15.63 -4.61 12.06
C ILE A 38 -15.88 -4.35 13.56
N VAL A 39 -16.80 -3.47 13.90
CA VAL A 39 -17.14 -3.18 15.31
C VAL A 39 -17.74 -4.43 15.99
N ALA A 40 -18.64 -5.15 15.33
CA ALA A 40 -19.19 -6.40 15.87
C ALA A 40 -18.10 -7.46 16.13
N ARG A 41 -17.12 -7.57 15.22
CA ARG A 41 -16.04 -8.58 15.31
C ARG A 41 -14.96 -8.22 16.31
N TYR A 42 -14.58 -6.94 16.40
CA TYR A 42 -13.39 -6.49 17.12
C TYR A 42 -13.69 -5.51 18.27
N GLY A 43 -14.93 -5.11 18.48
CA GLY A 43 -15.30 -4.07 19.47
C GLY A 43 -14.94 -4.40 20.91
N HIS A 44 -14.82 -5.70 21.25
CA HIS A 44 -14.42 -6.19 22.58
C HIS A 44 -13.05 -6.89 22.56
N ALA A 45 -12.31 -6.85 21.45
CA ALA A 45 -11.02 -7.49 21.35
C ALA A 45 -9.97 -6.72 22.17
N VAL A 46 -9.23 -7.43 22.98
CA VAL A 46 -8.13 -6.87 23.80
C VAL A 46 -6.81 -7.08 23.06
N PRO A 47 -6.10 -6.01 22.72
CA PRO A 47 -4.81 -6.13 22.03
C PRO A 47 -3.73 -6.67 23.00
N ARG A 48 -2.81 -7.46 22.44
CA ARG A 48 -1.69 -8.08 23.20
C ARG A 48 -0.35 -7.42 22.92
N THR A 49 -0.20 -6.80 21.74
CA THR A 49 1.05 -6.18 21.33
C THR A 49 0.81 -4.73 20.89
N TRP A 50 1.90 -3.94 20.93
CA TRP A 50 1.94 -2.58 20.44
C TRP A 50 3.33 -2.28 19.89
N GLY A 51 3.43 -1.90 18.63
CA GLY A 51 4.71 -1.60 17.99
C GLY A 51 4.56 -1.44 16.49
N PHE A 52 5.67 -1.45 15.79
CA PHE A 52 5.73 -1.35 14.33
C PHE A 52 6.20 -2.68 13.66
N ASP A 53 6.39 -3.74 14.42
CA ASP A 53 6.91 -5.05 13.99
C ASP A 53 6.12 -6.24 14.57
N GLY A 54 4.92 -5.98 15.07
CA GLY A 54 4.05 -6.99 15.68
C GLY A 54 3.46 -8.01 14.70
N PRO A 55 2.68 -8.99 15.22
CA PRO A 55 1.99 -9.98 14.40
C PRO A 55 1.09 -9.35 13.34
N GLY A 56 1.19 -9.84 12.10
CA GLY A 56 0.42 -9.33 10.95
C GLY A 56 1.06 -8.12 10.26
N VAL A 57 2.21 -7.64 10.75
CA VAL A 57 2.96 -6.53 10.16
C VAL A 57 4.10 -7.05 9.28
N VAL A 58 4.16 -6.59 8.03
CA VAL A 58 5.26 -6.87 7.12
C VAL A 58 6.33 -5.80 7.31
N HIS A 59 7.53 -6.17 7.74
CA HIS A 59 8.66 -5.25 7.93
C HIS A 59 9.89 -5.59 7.09
N THR A 60 9.88 -6.76 6.42
CA THR A 60 10.90 -7.18 5.46
C THR A 60 10.26 -7.89 4.27
N LEU A 61 10.95 -7.90 3.14
CA LEU A 61 10.52 -8.67 1.97
C LEU A 61 10.96 -10.13 2.09
N PRO A 62 10.07 -11.10 1.83
CA PRO A 62 10.38 -12.53 1.85
C PRO A 62 11.15 -12.90 0.56
N THR A 63 12.42 -12.54 0.44
CA THR A 63 13.16 -12.72 -0.81
C THR A 63 14.60 -13.21 -0.61
N GLY A 64 15.05 -14.09 -1.51
CA GLY A 64 16.47 -14.46 -1.65
C GLY A 64 17.28 -13.51 -2.55
N LYS A 65 16.61 -12.63 -3.32
CA LYS A 65 17.23 -11.70 -4.26
C LYS A 65 17.76 -10.45 -3.54
N ARG A 66 18.80 -9.80 -4.10
CA ARG A 66 19.33 -8.52 -3.60
C ARG A 66 18.43 -7.34 -3.97
N VAL A 67 17.20 -7.35 -3.48
CA VAL A 67 16.23 -6.27 -3.69
C VAL A 67 15.95 -5.53 -2.41
N ILE A 68 15.67 -4.23 -2.53
CA ILE A 68 15.30 -3.31 -1.45
C ILE A 68 14.01 -2.59 -1.89
N ALA A 69 13.04 -2.46 -0.99
CA ALA A 69 11.90 -1.59 -1.21
C ALA A 69 12.16 -0.22 -0.58
N LEU A 70 12.32 0.81 -1.41
CA LEU A 70 12.25 2.19 -0.95
C LEU A 70 10.78 2.57 -0.81
N THR A 71 10.40 3.04 0.36
CA THR A 71 9.05 3.51 0.64
C THR A 71 9.07 4.92 1.18
N PHE A 72 8.15 5.76 0.69
CA PHE A 72 8.10 7.17 1.08
C PHE A 72 6.72 7.52 1.58
N ASP A 73 6.65 8.09 2.79
CA ASP A 73 5.41 8.55 3.38
C ASP A 73 5.14 10.02 3.02
N ALA A 74 3.88 10.35 2.74
CA ALA A 74 3.38 11.70 2.53
C ALA A 74 2.24 11.95 3.52
N CYS A 75 2.56 12.56 4.66
CA CYS A 75 1.72 12.58 5.86
C CYS A 75 0.52 13.54 5.77
N GLY A 76 0.70 14.72 5.17
CA GLY A 76 -0.32 15.78 5.12
C GLY A 76 -0.63 16.40 6.49
N GLY A 77 -1.49 17.41 6.46
CA GLY A 77 -1.83 18.19 7.65
C GLY A 77 -0.82 19.31 7.94
N PRO A 78 -0.95 19.97 9.10
CA PRO A 78 -0.06 21.08 9.45
C PRO A 78 1.42 20.67 9.39
N GLY A 79 2.22 21.41 8.61
CA GLY A 79 3.66 21.14 8.41
C GLY A 79 3.99 19.91 7.56
N GLY A 80 3.00 19.07 7.21
CA GLY A 80 3.26 17.79 6.51
C GLY A 80 2.76 17.74 5.06
N SER A 81 2.36 18.87 4.47
CA SER A 81 1.77 18.92 3.12
C SER A 81 2.77 19.31 2.02
N GLY A 82 4.05 19.36 2.31
CA GLY A 82 5.08 19.65 1.31
C GLY A 82 5.24 18.54 0.28
N TYR A 83 6.03 18.83 -0.76
CA TYR A 83 6.36 17.88 -1.82
C TYR A 83 7.83 18.01 -2.17
N ASP A 84 8.60 16.97 -1.95
CA ASP A 84 10.03 16.92 -2.28
C ASP A 84 10.21 16.56 -3.77
N GLU A 85 10.14 17.59 -4.60
CA GLU A 85 10.33 17.45 -6.04
C GLU A 85 11.75 16.97 -6.38
N ALA A 86 12.75 17.37 -5.59
CA ALA A 86 14.14 16.99 -5.83
C ALA A 86 14.33 15.48 -5.64
N LEU A 87 13.73 14.91 -4.60
CA LEU A 87 13.69 13.47 -4.37
C LEU A 87 13.03 12.73 -5.55
N ILE A 88 11.84 13.12 -5.92
CA ILE A 88 11.08 12.45 -7.00
C ILE A 88 11.81 12.58 -8.35
N ARG A 89 12.38 13.72 -8.65
CA ARG A 89 13.19 13.93 -9.86
C ARG A 89 14.43 13.04 -9.88
N PHE A 90 15.10 12.85 -8.73
CA PHE A 90 16.21 11.91 -8.61
C PHE A 90 15.77 10.48 -8.90
N LEU A 91 14.70 10.00 -8.25
CA LEU A 91 14.17 8.65 -8.47
C LEU A 91 13.84 8.38 -9.95
N ARG A 92 13.19 9.35 -10.62
CA ARG A 92 12.89 9.30 -12.05
C ARG A 92 14.15 9.20 -12.91
N SER A 93 15.14 10.07 -12.65
CA SER A 93 16.36 10.13 -13.46
C SER A 93 17.19 8.85 -13.38
N ARG A 94 17.03 8.09 -12.30
CA ARG A 94 17.73 6.83 -12.07
C ARG A 94 16.87 5.58 -12.32
N GLY A 95 15.60 5.75 -12.71
CA GLY A 95 14.68 4.64 -12.92
C GLY A 95 14.39 3.85 -11.63
N ILE A 96 14.46 4.48 -10.46
CA ILE A 96 14.30 3.82 -9.16
C ILE A 96 12.82 3.61 -8.87
N ARG A 97 12.43 2.35 -8.74
CA ARG A 97 11.08 1.97 -8.33
C ARG A 97 10.88 2.22 -6.83
N ALA A 98 9.69 2.70 -6.45
CA ALA A 98 9.36 2.96 -5.05
C ALA A 98 7.85 2.78 -4.79
N THR A 99 7.48 2.61 -3.51
CA THR A 99 6.10 2.65 -3.06
C THR A 99 5.87 3.91 -2.23
N LEU A 100 4.81 4.66 -2.58
CA LEU A 100 4.45 5.93 -1.96
C LEU A 100 3.21 5.73 -1.09
N PHE A 101 3.36 5.83 0.23
CA PHE A 101 2.26 5.79 1.18
C PHE A 101 1.66 7.19 1.32
N ILE A 102 0.49 7.40 0.76
CA ILE A 102 -0.11 8.72 0.63
C ILE A 102 -1.31 8.87 1.57
N ASN A 103 -1.24 9.86 2.45
CA ASN A 103 -2.34 10.22 3.36
C ASN A 103 -3.42 11.04 2.63
N SER A 104 -4.67 10.85 3.04
CA SER A 104 -5.82 11.56 2.47
C SER A 104 -5.65 13.08 2.44
N ARG A 105 -5.10 13.68 3.51
CA ARG A 105 -4.92 15.13 3.62
C ARG A 105 -3.83 15.66 2.67
N TRP A 106 -2.79 14.83 2.42
CA TRP A 106 -1.76 15.19 1.46
C TRP A 106 -2.31 15.22 0.02
N ILE A 107 -3.20 14.27 -0.33
CA ILE A 107 -3.89 14.26 -1.63
C ILE A 107 -4.69 15.55 -1.82
N ASP A 108 -5.42 15.99 -0.78
CA ASP A 108 -6.23 17.21 -0.84
C ASP A 108 -5.38 18.47 -1.03
N ALA A 109 -4.21 18.50 -0.41
CA ALA A 109 -3.27 19.62 -0.55
C ALA A 109 -2.51 19.59 -1.90
N ASN A 110 -2.31 18.41 -2.51
CA ASN A 110 -1.46 18.22 -3.68
C ASN A 110 -2.15 17.43 -4.81
N PRO A 111 -3.37 17.76 -5.25
CA PRO A 111 -4.14 16.91 -6.14
C PRO A 111 -3.51 16.74 -7.53
N ALA A 112 -2.84 17.77 -8.05
CA ALA A 112 -2.17 17.70 -9.34
C ALA A 112 -0.89 16.86 -9.28
N VAL A 113 -0.12 16.98 -8.18
CA VAL A 113 1.08 16.16 -7.94
C VAL A 113 0.69 14.70 -7.79
N PHE A 114 -0.34 14.41 -6.99
CA PHE A 114 -0.84 13.05 -6.79
C PHE A 114 -1.18 12.38 -8.13
N ARG A 115 -1.94 13.05 -9.02
CA ARG A 115 -2.30 12.48 -10.33
C ARG A 115 -1.08 12.16 -11.18
N ARG A 116 -0.05 13.02 -11.15
CA ARG A 116 1.20 12.74 -11.89
C ARG A 116 1.93 11.52 -11.34
N LEU A 117 2.10 11.44 -10.01
CA LEU A 117 2.77 10.30 -9.38
C LEU A 117 2.02 8.99 -9.61
N ALA A 118 0.69 9.02 -9.52
CA ALA A 118 -0.17 7.84 -9.71
C ALA A 118 -0.16 7.30 -11.16
N ALA A 119 0.15 8.14 -12.14
CA ALA A 119 0.26 7.75 -13.54
C ALA A 119 1.64 7.17 -13.92
N GLU A 120 2.63 7.20 -13.01
CA GLU A 120 4.00 6.78 -13.29
C GLU A 120 4.23 5.31 -12.94
N PRO A 121 4.70 4.48 -13.88
CA PRO A 121 4.96 3.05 -13.62
C PRO A 121 6.07 2.78 -12.60
N LEU A 122 6.93 3.77 -12.33
CA LEU A 122 7.98 3.68 -11.30
C LEU A 122 7.40 3.61 -9.90
N PHE A 123 6.22 4.20 -9.69
CA PHE A 123 5.64 4.37 -8.37
C PHE A 123 4.41 3.49 -8.16
N GLU A 124 4.32 2.90 -6.99
CA GLU A 124 3.11 2.25 -6.49
C GLU A 124 2.50 3.13 -5.40
N ILE A 125 1.20 3.42 -5.51
CA ILE A 125 0.49 4.19 -4.50
C ILE A 125 -0.09 3.25 -3.43
N ALA A 126 0.19 3.55 -2.18
CA ALA A 126 -0.29 2.83 -1.01
C ALA A 126 -1.03 3.76 -0.03
N ASN A 127 -1.79 3.17 0.88
CA ASN A 127 -2.66 3.87 1.82
C ASN A 127 -1.90 4.28 3.10
N HIS A 128 -1.87 5.59 3.40
CA HIS A 128 -1.26 6.13 4.63
C HIS A 128 -2.30 6.72 5.60
N GLY A 129 -3.52 6.19 5.56
CA GLY A 129 -4.60 6.59 6.44
C GLY A 129 -5.28 7.92 6.08
N THR A 130 -6.30 8.24 6.87
CA THR A 130 -7.14 9.42 6.66
C THR A 130 -6.62 10.64 7.43
N ARG A 131 -6.25 10.46 8.69
CA ARG A 131 -5.83 11.52 9.64
C ARG A 131 -4.41 11.35 10.16
N HIS A 132 -3.67 10.38 9.63
CA HIS A 132 -2.29 10.09 10.03
C HIS A 132 -2.17 9.71 11.53
N ARG A 133 -2.97 8.76 11.98
CA ARG A 133 -2.99 8.29 13.37
C ARG A 133 -2.31 6.93 13.52
N PRO A 134 -1.62 6.67 14.65
CA PRO A 134 -1.29 5.30 15.04
C PRO A 134 -2.57 4.47 15.14
N LEU A 135 -2.52 3.18 14.78
CA LEU A 135 -3.69 2.32 14.85
C LEU A 135 -3.78 1.58 16.18
N SER A 136 -4.75 1.95 17.00
CA SER A 136 -5.02 1.28 18.28
C SER A 136 -6.54 1.11 18.46
N VAL A 137 -6.95 -0.03 19.01
CA VAL A 137 -8.35 -0.21 19.45
C VAL A 137 -8.57 0.30 20.87
N THR A 138 -7.51 0.75 21.57
CA THR A 138 -7.56 1.20 22.97
C THR A 138 -7.01 2.61 23.22
N GLY A 139 -6.67 3.36 22.17
CA GLY A 139 -6.24 4.75 22.29
C GLY A 139 -4.75 4.96 22.57
N ARG A 140 -3.89 3.94 22.34
CA ARG A 140 -2.44 4.11 22.51
C ARG A 140 -1.88 5.15 21.56
N SER A 141 -0.96 5.96 22.04
CA SER A 141 -0.28 7.00 21.27
C SER A 141 1.15 6.60 20.90
N ALA A 142 1.70 7.20 19.83
CA ALA A 142 3.10 7.08 19.49
C ALA A 142 3.64 8.46 19.08
N TYR A 143 4.84 8.80 19.53
CA TYR A 143 5.49 10.10 19.26
C TYR A 143 4.62 11.32 19.61
N GLY A 144 3.82 11.24 20.67
CA GLY A 144 2.89 12.28 21.06
C GLY A 144 1.62 12.40 20.18
N ILE A 145 1.48 11.57 19.15
CA ILE A 145 0.30 11.56 18.27
C ILE A 145 -0.73 10.59 18.86
N PRO A 146 -1.96 11.07 19.19
CA PRO A 146 -3.02 10.21 19.72
C PRO A 146 -3.46 9.16 18.69
N GLY A 147 -3.52 7.89 19.09
CA GLY A 147 -3.99 6.80 18.25
C GLY A 147 -5.52 6.79 18.10
N THR A 148 -6.01 5.90 17.24
CA THR A 148 -7.42 5.52 17.19
C THR A 148 -7.80 4.83 18.50
N ARG A 149 -9.08 4.90 18.93
CA ARG A 149 -9.52 4.50 20.27
C ARG A 149 -10.49 3.33 20.29
N SER A 150 -10.86 2.83 19.11
CA SER A 150 -11.81 1.73 18.96
C SER A 150 -11.62 1.06 17.59
N ALA A 151 -12.17 -0.14 17.44
CA ALA A 151 -12.23 -0.84 16.15
C ALA A 151 -12.94 -0.01 15.06
N GLY A 152 -13.95 0.77 15.44
CA GLY A 152 -14.63 1.70 14.54
C GLY A 152 -13.74 2.84 14.06
N GLU A 153 -12.94 3.46 14.94
CA GLU A 153 -11.98 4.50 14.56
C GLU A 153 -10.83 3.94 13.71
N VAL A 154 -10.39 2.70 13.98
CA VAL A 154 -9.42 2.00 13.12
C VAL A 154 -9.98 1.83 11.71
N TYR A 155 -11.23 1.36 11.60
CA TYR A 155 -11.89 1.27 10.32
C TYR A 155 -11.94 2.62 9.59
N ASP A 156 -12.36 3.67 10.28
CA ASP A 156 -12.52 5.01 9.69
C ASP A 156 -11.17 5.56 9.19
N GLU A 157 -10.06 5.29 9.91
CA GLU A 157 -8.71 5.71 9.53
C GLU A 157 -8.22 5.01 8.25
N ILE A 158 -8.56 3.74 8.07
CA ILE A 158 -8.14 2.95 6.90
C ILE A 158 -9.10 3.19 5.73
N ALA A 159 -10.39 2.96 5.94
CA ALA A 159 -11.40 2.89 4.90
C ALA A 159 -11.67 4.23 4.22
N GLY A 160 -11.55 5.34 4.95
CA GLY A 160 -11.75 6.69 4.40
C GLY A 160 -10.76 7.00 3.27
N ASN A 161 -9.47 6.77 3.50
CA ASN A 161 -8.46 6.98 2.47
C ASN A 161 -8.46 5.87 1.41
N ARG A 162 -8.70 4.60 1.80
CA ARG A 162 -8.86 3.50 0.85
C ARG A 162 -9.94 3.81 -0.19
N ALA A 163 -11.10 4.29 0.22
CA ALA A 163 -12.19 4.67 -0.68
C ALA A 163 -11.79 5.83 -1.61
N LYS A 164 -11.07 6.84 -1.09
CA LYS A 164 -10.54 7.95 -1.89
C LYS A 164 -9.55 7.44 -2.94
N LEU A 165 -8.57 6.64 -2.53
CA LEU A 165 -7.57 6.07 -3.44
C LEU A 165 -8.20 5.16 -4.49
N THR A 166 -9.14 4.29 -4.11
CA THR A 166 -9.86 3.43 -5.06
C THR A 166 -10.57 4.25 -6.14
N ARG A 167 -11.22 5.35 -5.76
CA ARG A 167 -11.90 6.23 -6.70
C ARG A 167 -10.92 6.94 -7.65
N LEU A 168 -9.74 7.33 -7.15
CA LEU A 168 -8.74 8.06 -7.92
C LEU A 168 -7.86 7.15 -8.80
N LEU A 169 -7.62 5.92 -8.38
CA LEU A 169 -6.75 4.95 -9.05
C LEU A 169 -7.52 3.93 -9.91
N GLY A 170 -8.85 3.82 -9.72
CA GLY A 170 -9.66 2.76 -10.34
C GLY A 170 -9.54 1.39 -9.66
N THR A 171 -8.57 1.21 -8.79
CA THR A 171 -8.32 -0.05 -8.04
C THR A 171 -7.99 0.25 -6.59
N PRO A 172 -8.36 -0.63 -5.63
CA PRO A 172 -8.01 -0.42 -4.23
C PRO A 172 -6.50 -0.56 -4.00
N PRO A 173 -5.93 0.21 -3.06
CA PRO A 173 -4.55 0.02 -2.63
C PRO A 173 -4.38 -1.36 -1.97
N ARG A 174 -3.20 -1.96 -2.14
CA ARG A 174 -2.87 -3.28 -1.58
C ARG A 174 -2.20 -3.20 -0.22
N PHE A 175 -1.58 -2.07 0.09
CA PHE A 175 -0.76 -1.88 1.28
C PHE A 175 -1.23 -0.68 2.08
N PHE A 176 -1.12 -0.83 3.40
CA PHE A 176 -1.43 0.20 4.37
C PHE A 176 -0.24 0.42 5.32
N ARG A 177 0.01 1.66 5.69
CA ARG A 177 0.90 2.04 6.79
C ARG A 177 0.21 3.11 7.63
N SER A 178 0.20 2.95 8.96
CA SER A 178 -0.35 3.96 9.87
C SER A 178 0.55 5.19 9.97
N GLY A 179 0.02 6.30 10.45
CA GLY A 179 0.73 7.58 10.54
C GLY A 179 2.01 7.60 11.37
N THR A 180 2.36 6.53 12.04
CA THR A 180 3.61 6.39 12.82
C THR A 180 4.24 5.03 12.61
N ALA A 181 3.71 4.24 11.70
CA ALA A 181 3.94 2.81 11.54
C ALA A 181 3.53 1.95 12.76
N TYR A 182 3.11 2.55 13.87
CA TYR A 182 2.67 1.83 15.07
C TYR A 182 1.25 1.30 14.93
N CYS A 183 1.04 0.06 15.40
CA CYS A 183 -0.28 -0.53 15.55
C CYS A 183 -0.32 -1.53 16.71
N ASP A 184 -1.54 -1.84 17.19
CA ASP A 184 -1.76 -3.06 17.94
C ASP A 184 -2.14 -4.24 17.03
N ASP A 185 -2.02 -5.47 17.53
CA ASP A 185 -2.29 -6.69 16.75
C ASP A 185 -3.75 -6.84 16.33
N VAL A 186 -4.69 -6.23 17.06
CA VAL A 186 -6.10 -6.20 16.67
C VAL A 186 -6.29 -5.28 15.46
N ALA A 187 -5.69 -4.10 15.51
CA ALA A 187 -5.73 -3.14 14.40
C ALA A 187 -5.06 -3.70 13.13
N ALA A 188 -3.94 -4.43 13.27
CA ALA A 188 -3.30 -5.09 12.14
C ALA A 188 -4.21 -6.14 11.46
N ARG A 189 -4.99 -6.89 12.25
CA ARG A 189 -6.01 -7.82 11.70
C ARG A 189 -7.14 -7.10 10.99
N ILE A 190 -7.57 -5.93 11.49
CA ILE A 190 -8.58 -5.11 10.81
C ILE A 190 -8.08 -4.65 9.44
N VAL A 191 -6.82 -4.24 9.31
CA VAL A 191 -6.21 -3.90 8.00
C VAL A 191 -6.32 -5.08 7.03
N THR A 192 -5.98 -6.28 7.49
CA THR A 192 -6.08 -7.52 6.67
C THR A 192 -7.52 -7.80 6.24
N ASP A 193 -8.48 -7.69 7.15
CA ASP A 193 -9.89 -7.92 6.86
C ASP A 193 -10.47 -6.89 5.88
N LEU A 194 -9.89 -5.70 5.81
CA LEU A 194 -10.24 -4.67 4.83
C LEU A 194 -9.54 -4.88 3.46
N GLY A 195 -8.78 -5.95 3.33
CA GLY A 195 -8.13 -6.35 2.07
C GLY A 195 -6.83 -5.60 1.77
N GLU A 196 -6.17 -5.05 2.79
CA GLU A 196 -4.84 -4.46 2.68
C GLU A 196 -3.84 -5.22 3.56
N ARG A 197 -2.54 -5.10 3.27
CA ARG A 197 -1.48 -5.65 4.13
C ARG A 197 -0.83 -4.51 4.90
N PHE A 198 -0.72 -4.67 6.21
CA PHE A 198 0.01 -3.69 7.02
C PHE A 198 1.52 -3.82 6.75
N VAL A 199 2.13 -2.73 6.26
CA VAL A 199 3.56 -2.68 5.96
C VAL A 199 4.23 -1.62 6.82
N SER A 200 5.23 -2.06 7.58
CA SER A 200 6.13 -1.22 8.35
C SER A 200 7.50 -1.13 7.62
N PHE A 201 8.60 -1.17 8.35
CA PHE A 201 9.95 -1.03 7.83
C PHE A 201 10.95 -1.85 8.66
N SER A 202 12.08 -2.17 8.05
CA SER A 202 13.28 -2.68 8.75
C SER A 202 14.39 -1.63 8.86
N VAL A 203 14.30 -0.54 8.09
CA VAL A 203 15.25 0.57 8.14
C VAL A 203 14.47 1.89 8.20
N ASN A 204 14.64 2.64 9.30
CA ASN A 204 14.11 4.00 9.42
C ASN A 204 15.12 4.96 8.77
N GLY A 205 14.93 5.23 7.49
CA GLY A 205 15.93 5.89 6.64
C GLY A 205 16.17 7.36 6.92
N ASP A 206 15.16 8.08 7.41
CA ASP A 206 15.26 9.54 7.60
C ASP A 206 14.76 10.05 8.97
N GLY A 207 14.43 9.13 9.90
CA GLY A 207 14.03 9.48 11.25
C GLY A 207 12.78 10.38 11.32
N GLY A 208 11.79 10.15 10.45
CA GLY A 208 10.62 11.02 10.38
C GLY A 208 10.94 12.38 9.74
N ALA A 209 11.83 12.39 8.75
CA ALA A 209 12.37 13.57 8.06
C ALA A 209 13.20 14.52 8.97
N THR A 210 13.69 14.04 10.11
CA THR A 210 14.51 14.84 11.06
C THR A 210 16.01 14.65 10.88
N PHE A 211 16.44 13.60 10.18
CA PHE A 211 17.85 13.30 9.97
C PHE A 211 18.50 14.30 9.01
N THR A 212 19.76 14.63 9.28
CA THR A 212 20.62 15.34 8.32
C THR A 212 20.83 14.45 7.08
N HIS A 213 21.21 15.06 5.96
CA HIS A 213 21.49 14.30 4.73
C HIS A 213 22.58 13.23 4.91
N ALA A 214 23.59 13.48 5.76
CA ALA A 214 24.63 12.51 6.06
C ALA A 214 24.08 11.31 6.86
N GLN A 215 23.19 11.54 7.82
CA GLN A 215 22.52 10.50 8.57
C GLN A 215 21.60 9.66 7.66
N VAL A 216 20.81 10.32 6.80
CA VAL A 216 19.98 9.63 5.80
C VAL A 216 20.86 8.76 4.90
N ALA A 217 21.96 9.31 4.36
CA ALA A 217 22.87 8.57 3.48
C ALA A 217 23.43 7.32 4.17
N ALA A 218 23.93 7.47 5.40
CA ALA A 218 24.49 6.36 6.16
C ALA A 218 23.44 5.29 6.51
N THR A 219 22.25 5.72 6.96
CA THR A 219 21.18 4.80 7.36
C THR A 219 20.62 4.05 6.16
N VAL A 220 20.34 4.74 5.05
CA VAL A 220 19.83 4.09 3.83
C VAL A 220 20.87 3.16 3.21
N ALA A 221 22.17 3.55 3.21
CA ALA A 221 23.24 2.69 2.72
C ALA A 221 23.44 1.41 3.56
N SER A 222 22.95 1.37 4.81
CA SER A 222 22.97 0.17 5.64
C SER A 222 21.90 -0.87 5.27
N ALA A 223 20.98 -0.53 4.35
CA ALA A 223 19.93 -1.44 3.90
C ALA A 223 20.53 -2.70 3.25
N ARG A 224 19.90 -3.82 3.49
CA ARG A 224 20.33 -5.15 3.03
C ARG A 224 19.24 -5.78 2.15
N ARG A 225 19.56 -6.92 1.59
CA ARG A 225 18.61 -7.77 0.89
C ARG A 225 17.31 -7.94 1.70
N GLY A 226 16.18 -7.62 1.08
CA GLY A 226 14.86 -7.72 1.69
C GLY A 226 14.49 -6.56 2.60
N SER A 227 15.34 -5.54 2.76
CA SER A 227 14.97 -4.36 3.55
C SER A 227 13.80 -3.61 2.94
N ILE A 228 12.90 -3.16 3.82
CA ILE A 228 11.92 -2.12 3.54
C ILE A 228 12.42 -0.87 4.24
N VAL A 229 12.72 0.17 3.46
CA VAL A 229 13.26 1.45 3.94
C VAL A 229 12.13 2.46 4.00
N LEU A 230 11.91 3.05 5.18
CA LEU A 230 10.98 4.16 5.39
C LEU A 230 11.73 5.48 5.25
N CYS A 231 11.24 6.35 4.40
CA CYS A 231 11.59 7.77 4.33
C CYS A 231 10.33 8.61 4.10
N HIS A 232 10.48 9.94 4.01
CA HIS A 232 9.38 10.87 3.79
C HIS A 232 9.61 11.71 2.52
N MET A 233 8.53 12.02 1.81
CA MET A 233 8.55 12.85 0.60
C MET A 233 7.81 14.19 0.77
N ASN A 234 7.37 14.50 1.97
CA ASN A 234 6.55 15.68 2.28
C ASN A 234 7.32 16.78 3.05
N HIS A 235 8.65 16.63 3.13
CA HIS A 235 9.55 17.58 3.78
C HIS A 235 10.70 17.99 2.84
N PRO A 236 10.45 18.85 1.82
CA PRO A 236 11.45 19.23 0.81
C PRO A 236 12.67 19.97 1.39
N GLU A 237 12.52 20.56 2.58
CA GLU A 237 13.59 21.24 3.33
C GLU A 237 14.53 20.27 4.07
N GLY A 238 14.14 19.00 4.19
CA GLY A 238 14.86 17.99 4.97
C GLY A 238 16.09 17.41 4.27
N GLY A 239 16.72 16.45 4.93
CA GLY A 239 17.90 15.75 4.41
C GLY A 239 17.61 14.62 3.44
N THR A 240 16.34 14.23 3.26
CA THR A 240 15.92 13.00 2.59
C THR A 240 16.40 12.93 1.14
N ALA A 241 16.07 13.92 0.30
CA ALA A 241 16.46 13.92 -1.12
C ALA A 241 17.97 13.77 -1.33
N ARG A 242 18.76 14.57 -0.60
CA ARG A 242 20.23 14.56 -0.71
C ARG A 242 20.82 13.26 -0.17
N GLY A 243 20.30 12.74 0.94
CA GLY A 243 20.76 11.48 1.52
C GLY A 243 20.46 10.29 0.62
N ILE A 244 19.26 10.20 0.04
CA ILE A 244 18.88 9.19 -0.94
C ILE A 244 19.76 9.27 -2.20
N ALA A 245 20.02 10.48 -2.70
CA ALA A 245 20.88 10.67 -3.86
C ALA A 245 22.33 10.20 -3.63
N THR A 246 22.79 10.20 -2.38
CA THR A 246 24.10 9.67 -1.99
C THR A 246 24.06 8.15 -1.78
N ALA A 247 23.05 7.61 -1.11
CA ALA A 247 23.00 6.18 -0.75
C ALA A 247 22.64 5.26 -1.91
N VAL A 248 21.73 5.68 -2.80
CA VAL A 248 21.21 4.82 -3.88
C VAL A 248 22.32 4.38 -4.86
N PRO A 249 23.23 5.23 -5.37
CA PRO A 249 24.32 4.79 -6.20
C PRO A 249 25.18 3.71 -5.53
N HIS A 250 25.56 3.90 -4.26
CA HIS A 250 26.32 2.90 -3.50
C HIS A 250 25.61 1.54 -3.42
N LEU A 251 24.29 1.54 -3.17
CA LEU A 251 23.51 0.30 -3.12
C LEU A 251 23.44 -0.39 -4.49
N LEU A 252 23.32 0.38 -5.59
CA LEU A 252 23.37 -0.16 -6.95
C LEU A 252 24.74 -0.77 -7.25
N ASP A 253 25.84 -0.09 -6.89
CA ASP A 253 27.22 -0.57 -7.09
C ASP A 253 27.50 -1.86 -6.30
N THR A 254 26.82 -2.06 -5.16
CA THR A 254 26.89 -3.31 -4.39
C THR A 254 25.92 -4.39 -4.89
N GLY A 255 25.29 -4.19 -6.06
CA GLY A 255 24.45 -5.17 -6.75
C GLY A 255 23.04 -5.29 -6.21
N HIS A 256 22.55 -4.28 -5.47
CA HIS A 256 21.15 -4.22 -5.11
C HIS A 256 20.30 -3.59 -6.23
N SER A 257 19.03 -3.96 -6.29
CA SER A 257 18.02 -3.32 -7.13
C SER A 257 16.82 -2.87 -6.29
N PHE A 258 16.07 -1.93 -6.83
CA PHE A 258 14.93 -1.35 -6.12
C PHE A 258 13.61 -1.83 -6.73
N VAL A 259 12.66 -2.20 -5.85
CA VAL A 259 11.38 -2.78 -6.22
C VAL A 259 10.24 -2.04 -5.51
N ARG A 260 9.06 -2.06 -6.14
CA ARG A 260 7.81 -1.70 -5.43
C ARG A 260 7.42 -2.86 -4.51
N LEU A 261 6.62 -2.61 -3.52
CA LEU A 261 6.16 -3.68 -2.62
C LEU A 261 5.42 -4.78 -3.38
N SER A 262 4.59 -4.44 -4.36
CA SER A 262 3.86 -5.43 -5.17
C SER A 262 4.75 -6.28 -6.08
N ASP A 263 5.96 -5.85 -6.37
CA ASP A 263 6.92 -6.64 -7.16
C ASP A 263 7.50 -7.82 -6.33
N ALA A 264 7.38 -7.77 -4.99
CA ALA A 264 7.96 -8.75 -4.07
C ALA A 264 6.97 -9.34 -3.05
N LEU A 265 5.81 -8.71 -2.83
CA LEU A 265 4.76 -9.15 -1.91
C LEU A 265 3.50 -9.52 -2.70
N HIS A 266 3.32 -10.79 -2.99
CA HIS A 266 2.16 -11.34 -3.73
C HIS A 266 0.96 -11.57 -2.82
#